data_185975fea8ad737e9acf42168dbf3b6e
#
_entry.id   185975fea8ad737e9acf42168dbf3b6e
#
_cell.length_a   1.000
_cell.length_b   1.000
_cell.length_c   1.000
_cell.angle_alpha   90.00
_cell.angle_beta   90.00
_cell.angle_gamma   90.00
#
_symmetry.space_group_name_H-M   'P 1'
#
loop_
_entity.id
_entity.type
_entity.pdbx_description
1 polymer ?
#
loop_
_entity_poly.entity_id
_entity_poly.type
_entity_poly.pdbx_seq_one_letter_code
_entity_poly.pdbx_strand_id
1 'polypeptide(L)'
;MFNAILINKSEQGYQATLSKVSEQELPEGDVQIAVTASTLNYKDALAITGKSPVVRQFPMVPGIDLVGEVLSSDSDRFQAGDQVLLNGFGVGETHWGGLAERASLKSDWLIALP
;
A
#
# COMPACT_ATOMS: atom_id res chain seq x y z
N MET A 1 4.58 -14.21 5.12
CA MET A 1 4.42 -13.71 3.73
C MET A 1 2.97 -13.32 3.47
N PHE A 2 2.75 -12.39 2.60
CA PHE A 2 1.41 -11.93 2.26
C PHE A 2 1.29 -11.76 0.74
N ASN A 3 0.05 -11.74 0.24
CA ASN A 3 -0.21 -11.53 -1.18
C ASN A 3 -0.31 -10.04 -1.49
N ALA A 4 0.24 -9.64 -2.63
CA ALA A 4 0.20 -8.26 -3.10
C ALA A 4 0.22 -8.22 -4.62
N ILE A 5 -0.40 -7.17 -5.19
CA ILE A 5 -0.16 -6.82 -6.59
C ILE A 5 1.15 -6.05 -6.60
N LEU A 6 2.15 -6.57 -7.31
CA LEU A 6 3.47 -5.95 -7.34
C LEU A 6 3.79 -5.48 -8.76
N ILE A 7 4.15 -4.22 -8.90
CA ILE A 7 4.52 -3.62 -10.17
C ILE A 7 6.04 -3.54 -10.26
N ASN A 8 6.59 -4.15 -11.28
CA ASN A 8 8.02 -4.10 -11.60
C ASN A 8 8.21 -3.42 -12.95
N LYS A 9 9.39 -2.87 -13.14
CA LYS A 9 9.82 -2.30 -14.42
C LYS A 9 11.01 -3.08 -14.93
N SER A 10 10.94 -3.48 -16.19
CA SER A 10 12.04 -4.16 -16.90
C SER A 10 12.27 -3.48 -18.24
N GLU A 11 13.23 -3.99 -19.02
CA GLU A 11 13.48 -3.52 -20.39
C GLU A 11 12.24 -3.69 -21.28
N GLN A 12 11.37 -4.61 -20.93
CA GLN A 12 10.15 -4.90 -21.68
C GLN A 12 8.96 -4.04 -21.22
N GLY A 13 9.16 -3.15 -20.26
CA GLY A 13 8.14 -2.25 -19.74
C GLY A 13 7.68 -2.62 -18.33
N TYR A 14 6.48 -2.20 -17.98
CA TYR A 14 5.89 -2.44 -16.66
C TYR A 14 5.16 -3.78 -16.63
N GLN A 15 5.30 -4.49 -15.51
CA GLN A 15 4.57 -5.73 -15.27
C GLN A 15 3.95 -5.68 -13.88
N ALA A 16 2.65 -5.95 -13.81
CA ALA A 16 1.92 -6.08 -12.55
C ALA A 16 1.56 -7.55 -12.35
N THR A 17 1.98 -8.13 -11.23
CA THR A 17 1.74 -9.54 -10.93
C THR A 17 1.23 -9.71 -9.52
N LEU A 18 0.37 -10.73 -9.32
CA LEU A 18 0.01 -11.17 -7.98
C LEU A 18 1.19 -11.97 -7.42
N SER A 19 1.80 -11.46 -6.36
CA SER A 19 3.04 -12.01 -5.82
C SER A 19 2.92 -12.26 -4.33
N LYS A 20 3.71 -13.20 -3.81
CA LYS A 20 3.90 -13.38 -2.37
C LYS A 20 5.11 -12.57 -1.95
N VAL A 21 4.94 -11.77 -0.92
CA VAL A 21 5.93 -10.80 -0.48
C VAL A 21 6.18 -11.01 1.02
N SER A 22 7.44 -10.87 1.43
CA SER A 22 7.80 -10.93 2.84
C SER A 22 7.45 -9.61 3.53
N GLU A 23 6.99 -9.67 4.78
CA GLU A 23 6.75 -8.49 5.61
C GLU A 23 7.99 -7.62 5.74
N GLN A 24 9.18 -8.21 5.63
CA GLN A 24 10.45 -7.48 5.71
C GLN A 24 10.68 -6.56 4.50
N GLU A 25 9.98 -6.78 3.40
CA GLU A 25 10.09 -5.96 2.20
C GLU A 25 9.19 -4.72 2.25
N LEU A 26 8.30 -4.64 3.22
CA LEU A 26 7.43 -3.46 3.39
C LEU A 26 8.28 -2.21 3.60
N PRO A 27 7.85 -1.07 3.03
CA PRO A 27 8.56 0.19 3.26
C PRO A 27 8.43 0.63 4.72
N GLU A 28 9.30 1.54 5.12
CA GLU A 28 9.33 2.03 6.48
C GLU A 28 8.04 2.77 6.84
N GLY A 29 7.50 2.48 8.02
CA GLY A 29 6.32 3.14 8.57
C GLY A 29 6.16 2.77 10.04
N ASP A 30 5.47 3.61 10.79
CA ASP A 30 5.30 3.41 12.23
C ASP A 30 4.01 2.66 12.59
N VAL A 31 3.17 2.34 11.61
CA VAL A 31 1.93 1.56 11.81
C VAL A 31 1.87 0.42 10.81
N GLN A 32 1.71 -0.80 11.30
CA GLN A 32 1.57 -1.99 10.48
C GLN A 32 0.09 -2.38 10.41
N ILE A 33 -0.42 -2.63 9.21
CA ILE A 33 -1.85 -2.78 8.96
C ILE A 33 -2.15 -4.07 8.22
N ALA A 34 -3.19 -4.78 8.68
CA ALA A 34 -3.85 -5.83 7.90
C ALA A 34 -4.92 -5.15 7.06
N VAL A 35 -4.75 -5.15 5.75
CA VAL A 35 -5.68 -4.48 4.84
C VAL A 35 -6.95 -5.30 4.74
N THR A 36 -8.09 -4.65 5.02
CA THR A 36 -9.41 -5.27 4.91
C THR A 36 -9.99 -5.09 3.52
N ALA A 37 -9.84 -3.88 2.98
CA ALA A 37 -10.35 -3.54 1.66
C ALA A 37 -9.55 -2.39 1.05
N SER A 38 -9.50 -2.36 -0.26
CA SER A 38 -8.95 -1.27 -1.05
C SER A 38 -9.85 -1.07 -2.25
N THR A 39 -9.74 0.06 -2.92
CA THR A 39 -10.49 0.31 -4.14
C THR A 39 -9.55 0.49 -5.31
N LEU A 40 -10.06 0.24 -6.52
CA LEU A 40 -9.32 0.46 -7.75
C LEU A 40 -9.76 1.79 -8.33
N ASN A 41 -8.88 2.76 -8.27
CA ASN A 41 -9.12 4.11 -8.79
C ASN A 41 -8.45 4.27 -10.15
N TYR A 42 -8.78 5.35 -10.86
CA TYR A 42 -8.20 5.62 -12.17
C TYR A 42 -6.66 5.68 -12.12
N LYS A 43 -6.11 6.31 -11.08
CA LYS A 43 -4.65 6.38 -10.89
C LYS A 43 -4.03 4.99 -10.72
N ASP A 44 -4.69 4.09 -10.00
CA ASP A 44 -4.22 2.71 -9.82
C ASP A 44 -4.22 1.96 -11.16
N ALA A 45 -5.25 2.17 -11.98
CA ALA A 45 -5.34 1.57 -13.30
C ALA A 45 -4.20 2.06 -14.19
N LEU A 46 -3.85 3.33 -14.13
CA LEU A 46 -2.70 3.89 -14.87
C LEU A 46 -1.39 3.25 -14.39
N ALA A 47 -1.24 3.07 -13.08
CA ALA A 47 -0.04 2.46 -12.50
C ALA A 47 0.10 0.99 -12.95
N ILE A 48 -0.96 0.22 -12.85
CA ILE A 48 -0.96 -1.22 -13.18
C ILE A 48 -0.70 -1.44 -14.67
N THR A 49 -1.29 -0.64 -15.53
CA THR A 49 -1.15 -0.79 -16.99
C THR A 49 0.10 -0.13 -17.56
N GLY A 50 0.76 0.73 -16.79
CA GLY A 50 1.91 1.49 -17.25
C GLY A 50 1.58 2.57 -18.27
N LYS A 51 0.31 2.94 -18.42
CA LYS A 51 -0.12 3.93 -19.42
C LYS A 51 0.28 5.35 -19.07
N SER A 52 0.66 5.60 -17.83
CA SER A 52 1.14 6.90 -17.37
C SER A 52 2.20 6.66 -16.29
N PRO A 53 3.20 7.55 -16.17
CA PRO A 53 4.29 7.35 -15.19
C PRO A 53 3.85 7.72 -13.77
N VAL A 54 2.84 7.03 -13.24
CA VAL A 54 2.32 7.22 -11.88
C VAL A 54 3.31 6.69 -10.85
N VAL A 55 3.87 5.49 -11.11
CA VAL A 55 4.78 4.83 -10.18
C VAL A 55 6.16 5.48 -10.27
N ARG A 56 6.67 5.91 -9.11
CA ARG A 56 7.94 6.65 -9.00
C ARG A 56 9.10 5.79 -8.53
N GLN A 57 8.80 4.66 -7.92
CA GLN A 57 9.81 3.73 -7.39
C GLN A 57 9.36 2.31 -7.67
N PHE A 58 10.32 1.43 -7.97
CA PHE A 58 10.05 0.01 -8.26
C PHE A 58 10.89 -0.87 -7.34
N PRO A 59 10.37 -2.03 -6.91
CA PRO A 59 9.00 -2.50 -7.10
C PRO A 59 7.99 -1.66 -6.31
N MET A 60 6.73 -1.69 -6.74
CA MET A 60 5.68 -0.89 -6.11
C MET A 60 4.40 -1.71 -5.95
N VAL A 61 3.70 -1.52 -4.84
CA VAL A 61 2.34 -2.02 -4.64
C VAL A 61 1.39 -0.85 -4.89
N PRO A 62 0.49 -0.93 -5.89
CA PRO A 62 -0.46 0.15 -6.16
C PRO A 62 -1.55 0.20 -5.11
N GLY A 63 -2.47 1.14 -5.24
CA GLY A 63 -3.59 1.32 -4.33
C GLY A 63 -3.43 2.58 -3.49
N ILE A 64 -4.10 3.65 -3.90
CA ILE A 64 -3.97 4.96 -3.26
C ILE A 64 -4.78 5.08 -1.98
N ASP A 65 -5.65 4.11 -1.70
CA ASP A 65 -6.46 4.09 -0.49
C ASP A 65 -6.61 2.67 0.07
N LEU A 66 -6.97 2.61 1.33
CA LEU A 66 -7.29 1.34 2.00
C LEU A 66 -8.05 1.59 3.29
N VAL A 67 -8.74 0.54 3.74
CA VAL A 67 -9.20 0.43 5.13
C VAL A 67 -8.60 -0.85 5.71
N GLY A 68 -8.29 -0.83 6.99
CA GLY A 68 -7.69 -1.99 7.62
C GLY A 68 -7.64 -1.90 9.13
N GLU A 69 -7.10 -2.96 9.72
CA GLU A 69 -6.92 -3.05 11.16
C GLU A 69 -5.43 -2.91 11.51
N VAL A 70 -5.14 -2.11 12.52
CA VAL A 70 -3.78 -1.95 13.01
C VAL A 70 -3.34 -3.25 13.68
N LEU A 71 -2.21 -3.80 13.21
CA LEU A 71 -1.58 -4.98 13.79
C LEU A 71 -0.60 -4.59 14.89
N SER A 72 0.19 -3.54 14.64
CA SER A 72 1.14 -2.99 15.59
C SER A 72 1.37 -1.52 15.27
N SER A 73 1.77 -0.75 16.27
CA SER A 73 2.00 0.69 16.11
C SER A 73 3.09 1.16 17.06
N ASP A 74 4.03 1.94 16.52
CA ASP A 74 5.01 2.67 17.31
C ASP A 74 4.52 4.09 17.62
N SER A 75 3.34 4.46 17.12
CA SER A 75 2.73 5.77 17.34
C SER A 75 1.76 5.74 18.51
N ASP A 76 1.73 6.81 19.30
CA ASP A 76 0.77 6.97 20.38
C ASP A 76 -0.68 7.20 19.89
N ARG A 77 -0.83 7.52 18.60
CA ARG A 77 -2.16 7.82 18.01
C ARG A 77 -2.99 6.57 17.74
N PHE A 78 -2.33 5.44 17.55
CA PHE A 78 -2.99 4.18 17.19
C PHE A 78 -2.44 3.03 17.99
N GLN A 79 -3.26 1.99 18.16
CA GLN A 79 -2.87 0.76 18.82
C GLN A 79 -3.46 -0.43 18.08
N ALA A 80 -2.93 -1.62 18.34
CA ALA A 80 -3.42 -2.85 17.71
C ALA A 80 -4.92 -3.01 17.93
N GLY A 81 -5.62 -3.37 16.86
CA GLY A 81 -7.07 -3.52 16.86
C GLY A 81 -7.84 -2.31 16.35
N ASP A 82 -7.19 -1.14 16.25
CA ASP A 82 -7.85 0.05 15.71
C ASP A 82 -8.17 -0.13 14.23
N GLN A 83 -9.34 0.40 13.82
CA GLN A 83 -9.72 0.44 12.41
C GLN A 83 -9.31 1.79 11.83
N VAL A 84 -8.67 1.78 10.67
CA VAL A 84 -8.11 2.98 10.04
C VAL A 84 -8.42 3.05 8.56
N LEU A 85 -8.41 4.27 8.05
CA LEU A 85 -8.57 4.60 6.64
C LEU A 85 -7.37 5.41 6.18
N LEU A 86 -6.88 5.07 4.99
CA LEU A 86 -5.87 5.87 4.27
C LEU A 86 -6.46 6.35 2.96
N ASN A 87 -6.15 7.59 2.59
CA ASN A 87 -6.49 8.13 1.27
C ASN A 87 -5.41 9.13 0.84
N GLY A 88 -4.66 8.78 -0.21
CA GLY A 88 -3.68 9.69 -0.81
C GLY A 88 -2.26 9.59 -0.25
N PHE A 89 -1.62 10.71 -0.02
CA PHE A 89 -0.26 10.86 0.54
C PHE A 89 0.86 10.19 -0.28
N GLY A 90 0.67 10.05 -1.60
CA GLY A 90 1.67 9.42 -2.46
C GLY A 90 1.72 7.90 -2.35
N VAL A 91 0.81 7.30 -1.61
CA VAL A 91 0.71 5.85 -1.47
C VAL A 91 0.27 5.26 -2.81
N GLY A 92 0.94 4.21 -3.26
CA GLY A 92 0.78 3.64 -4.59
C GLY A 92 1.65 4.29 -5.66
N GLU A 93 2.41 5.34 -5.32
CA GLU A 93 3.33 6.03 -6.23
C GLU A 93 4.77 5.96 -5.72
N THR A 94 5.00 6.45 -4.51
CA THR A 94 6.31 6.51 -3.85
C THR A 94 6.40 5.63 -2.63
N HIS A 95 5.28 5.10 -2.16
CA HIS A 95 5.17 4.25 -0.99
C HIS A 95 4.17 3.13 -1.30
N TRP A 96 4.45 1.90 -0.87
CA TRP A 96 3.60 0.76 -1.18
C TRP A 96 2.17 0.94 -0.67
N GLY A 97 1.20 0.65 -1.53
CA GLY A 97 -0.20 0.95 -1.33
C GLY A 97 -1.06 -0.20 -0.83
N GLY A 98 -2.37 -0.07 -1.07
CA GLY A 98 -3.41 -0.88 -0.46
C GLY A 98 -3.81 -2.15 -1.21
N LEU A 99 -3.30 -2.40 -2.43
CA LEU A 99 -3.61 -3.63 -3.16
C LEU A 99 -2.71 -4.78 -2.70
N ALA A 100 -2.73 -5.02 -1.39
CA ALA A 100 -1.96 -6.04 -0.70
C ALA A 100 -2.66 -6.39 0.60
N GLU A 101 -2.33 -7.54 1.16
CA GLU A 101 -2.90 -7.98 2.44
C GLU A 101 -2.29 -7.25 3.64
N ARG A 102 -1.10 -6.66 3.48
CA ARG A 102 -0.39 -5.92 4.53
C ARG A 102 0.11 -4.59 3.99
N ALA A 103 0.16 -3.60 4.87
CA ALA A 103 0.73 -2.29 4.56
C ALA A 103 1.51 -1.77 5.77
N SER A 104 2.56 -0.99 5.50
CA SER A 104 3.33 -0.28 6.52
C SER A 104 3.24 1.21 6.20
N LEU A 105 2.62 1.98 7.08
CA LEU A 105 2.23 3.36 6.80
C LEU A 105 2.63 4.28 7.95
N LYS A 106 2.62 5.58 7.66
CA LYS A 106 2.86 6.60 8.67
C LYS A 106 1.55 6.98 9.36
N SER A 107 1.58 7.09 10.68
CA SER A 107 0.40 7.43 11.47
C SER A 107 -0.23 8.76 11.04
N ASP A 108 0.59 9.71 10.58
CA ASP A 108 0.08 11.02 10.13
C ASP A 108 -0.82 10.93 8.89
N TRP A 109 -0.75 9.83 8.16
CA TRP A 109 -1.58 9.60 6.97
C TRP A 109 -2.92 8.94 7.28
N LEU A 110 -3.09 8.42 8.49
CA LEU A 110 -4.21 7.55 8.83
C LEU A 110 -5.32 8.30 9.53
N ILE A 111 -6.55 7.89 9.24
CA ILE A 111 -7.76 8.41 9.88
C ILE A 111 -8.38 7.26 10.68
N ALA A 112 -8.65 7.50 11.95
CA ALA A 112 -9.32 6.51 12.79
C ALA A 112 -10.79 6.39 12.37
N LEU A 113 -11.26 5.16 12.24
CA LEU A 113 -12.67 4.88 11.96
C LEU A 113 -13.41 4.70 13.30
N PRO A 114 -14.67 5.17 13.38
CA PRO A 114 -15.49 4.97 14.58
C PRO A 114 -15.85 3.51 14.84
#